data_b6ebee9f2380070dc84e195582526ea8
#
_entry.id   b6ebee9f2380070dc84e195582526ea8
#
_cell.length_a   1.000
_cell.length_b   1.000
_cell.length_c   1.000
_cell.angle_alpha   90.00
_cell.angle_beta   90.00
_cell.angle_gamma   90.00
#
_symmetry.space_group_name_H-M   'P 1'
#
loop_
_entity.id
_entity.type
_entity.pdbx_description
1 polymer ?
#
loop_
_entity_poly.entity_id
_entity_poly.type
_entity_poly.pdbx_seq_one_letter_code
_entity_poly.pdbx_strand_id
1 'polypeptide(L)'
;MEKFQHILFFIFLLVQSPLVMCTTKSTIPVVKIGSLLWDQTEMTIADVKIFAATIAFISLAEKNGGGLSYEAGFVKKPGWTWKTPYGVIASDQEPAVHLNQKEAELICRHFGKRLPSDEEWTSAAYLEQRDNPPSGYIKLKRYQYPGGDSPRNSQCLSGCGDYKGLAPIGALNRGAGHVAAGTTLPGVNGLLDMGGNVWEWTSTERNGGFITRGASWWYGPERQQESDIESKSGDIAVVYIGFRCVTDALR
;
A
#
# COMPACT_ATOMS: atom_id res chain seq x y z
N MET A 1 -14.55 0.54 80.44
CA MET A 1 -13.23 0.77 79.78
C MET A 1 -13.36 0.19 78.38
N GLU A 2 -13.84 0.99 77.41
CA GLU A 2 -13.97 0.59 76.01
C GLU A 2 -12.74 1.11 75.24
N LYS A 3 -12.10 0.19 74.56
CA LYS A 3 -10.97 0.53 73.67
C LYS A 3 -11.49 0.81 72.26
N PHE A 4 -11.47 2.07 71.84
CA PHE A 4 -11.66 2.45 70.45
C PHE A 4 -10.45 2.06 69.59
N GLN A 5 -10.65 1.17 68.64
CA GLN A 5 -9.69 0.80 67.61
C GLN A 5 -9.90 1.73 66.38
N HIS A 6 -8.96 2.60 66.13
CA HIS A 6 -8.94 3.43 64.91
C HIS A 6 -8.40 2.60 63.76
N ILE A 7 -9.25 2.28 62.78
CA ILE A 7 -8.82 1.67 61.49
C ILE A 7 -8.46 2.84 60.56
N LEU A 8 -7.17 2.95 60.25
CA LEU A 8 -6.68 3.83 59.20
C LEU A 8 -6.91 3.19 57.82
N PHE A 9 -7.83 3.78 57.03
CA PHE A 9 -7.96 3.42 55.62
C PHE A 9 -6.88 4.15 54.79
N PHE A 10 -5.89 3.43 54.29
CA PHE A 10 -4.98 3.93 53.28
C PHE A 10 -5.65 3.86 51.91
N ILE A 11 -6.04 5.03 51.35
CA ILE A 11 -6.50 5.14 49.96
C ILE A 11 -5.26 5.16 49.07
N PHE A 12 -5.00 4.06 48.37
CA PHE A 12 -4.02 4.02 47.31
C PHE A 12 -4.61 4.72 46.07
N LEU A 13 -4.21 5.96 45.82
CA LEU A 13 -4.45 6.62 44.54
C LEU A 13 -3.57 5.98 43.49
N LEU A 14 -4.15 5.13 42.65
CA LEU A 14 -3.52 4.66 41.42
C LEU A 14 -3.44 5.84 40.44
N VAL A 15 -2.28 6.47 40.36
CA VAL A 15 -1.94 7.41 39.31
C VAL A 15 -1.79 6.63 38.00
N GLN A 16 -2.84 6.59 37.20
CA GLN A 16 -2.74 6.10 35.82
C GLN A 16 -1.97 7.13 35.01
N SER A 17 -0.69 6.88 34.81
CA SER A 17 0.08 7.65 33.82
C SER A 17 -0.51 7.38 32.43
N PRO A 18 -0.82 8.43 31.64
CA PRO A 18 -1.25 8.22 30.27
C PRO A 18 -0.09 7.55 29.50
N LEU A 19 -0.34 6.38 28.95
CA LEU A 19 0.55 5.78 27.95
C LEU A 19 0.62 6.76 26.77
N VAL A 20 1.71 7.49 26.68
CA VAL A 20 2.05 8.21 25.45
C VAL A 20 2.33 7.14 24.39
N MET A 21 1.33 6.80 23.59
CA MET A 21 1.55 6.03 22.39
C MET A 21 2.48 6.84 21.50
N CYS A 22 3.74 6.45 21.46
CA CYS A 22 4.68 6.95 20.47
C CYS A 22 4.19 6.44 19.11
N THR A 23 3.44 7.26 18.39
CA THR A 23 3.03 6.95 17.02
C THR A 23 4.28 7.01 16.16
N THR A 24 4.82 5.86 15.81
CA THR A 24 5.87 5.75 14.79
C THR A 24 5.32 6.32 13.49
N LYS A 25 6.05 7.26 12.90
CA LYS A 25 5.62 7.93 11.67
C LYS A 25 6.16 7.15 10.47
N SER A 26 5.33 6.95 9.45
CA SER A 26 5.76 6.43 8.15
C SER A 26 6.79 7.37 7.52
N THR A 27 7.74 6.82 6.78
CA THR A 27 8.79 7.58 6.08
C THR A 27 8.31 8.11 4.72
N ILE A 28 7.18 7.62 4.21
CA ILE A 28 6.64 7.99 2.90
C ILE A 28 6.15 9.45 2.91
N PRO A 29 6.58 10.27 1.93
CA PRO A 29 6.04 11.61 1.74
C PRO A 29 4.54 11.58 1.50
N VAL A 30 3.83 12.63 1.89
CA VAL A 30 2.38 12.72 1.70
C VAL A 30 2.02 13.86 0.74
N VAL A 31 0.96 13.63 -0.05
CA VAL A 31 0.37 14.60 -0.96
C VAL A 31 -1.06 14.89 -0.51
N LYS A 32 -1.43 16.17 -0.42
CA LYS A 32 -2.81 16.57 -0.12
C LYS A 32 -3.65 16.57 -1.40
N ILE A 33 -4.72 15.79 -1.41
CA ILE A 33 -5.70 15.74 -2.49
C ILE A 33 -7.10 15.88 -1.87
N GLY A 34 -7.76 16.98 -2.15
CA GLY A 34 -9.04 17.30 -1.49
C GLY A 34 -8.90 17.38 0.03
N SER A 35 -9.67 16.58 0.75
CA SER A 35 -9.66 16.48 2.21
C SER A 35 -8.73 15.39 2.75
N LEU A 36 -7.98 14.70 1.89
CA LEU A 36 -7.13 13.58 2.26
C LEU A 36 -5.64 13.90 2.12
N LEU A 37 -4.84 13.29 2.98
CA LEU A 37 -3.38 13.17 2.83
C LEU A 37 -3.09 11.75 2.34
N TRP A 38 -2.47 11.64 1.19
CA TRP A 38 -2.12 10.40 0.50
C TRP A 38 -0.66 10.08 0.67
N ASP A 39 -0.33 8.83 0.91
CA ASP A 39 1.04 8.37 0.68
C ASP A 39 1.38 8.56 -0.80
N GLN A 40 2.49 9.25 -1.07
CA GLN A 40 2.87 9.58 -2.45
C GLN A 40 3.20 8.34 -3.27
N THR A 41 3.73 7.29 -2.62
CA THR A 41 4.09 6.00 -3.20
C THR A 41 3.33 4.86 -2.55
N GLU A 42 3.53 3.66 -3.04
CA GLU A 42 3.16 2.43 -2.33
C GLU A 42 3.90 2.32 -0.98
N MET A 43 3.33 1.55 -0.04
CA MET A 43 3.98 1.17 1.22
C MET A 43 5.24 0.38 0.94
N THR A 44 6.35 0.79 1.54
CA THR A 44 7.66 0.18 1.31
C THR A 44 8.00 -0.93 2.31
N ILE A 45 8.96 -1.77 1.96
CA ILE A 45 9.54 -2.76 2.89
C ILE A 45 10.12 -2.07 4.13
N ALA A 46 10.73 -0.87 3.98
CA ALA A 46 11.25 -0.09 5.11
C ALA A 46 10.16 0.22 6.14
N ASP A 47 9.00 0.73 5.68
CA ASP A 47 7.90 1.06 6.58
C ASP A 47 7.29 -0.18 7.25
N VAL A 48 7.15 -1.28 6.51
CA VAL A 48 6.69 -2.55 7.11
C VAL A 48 7.69 -3.09 8.13
N LYS A 49 9.00 -2.89 7.97
CA LYS A 49 10.00 -3.22 8.99
C LYS A 49 9.80 -2.41 10.27
N ILE A 50 9.52 -1.10 10.16
CA ILE A 50 9.21 -0.24 11.30
C ILE A 50 7.99 -0.78 12.05
N PHE A 51 6.90 -1.05 11.32
CA PHE A 51 5.69 -1.66 11.89
C PHE A 51 5.99 -3.01 12.57
N ALA A 52 6.65 -3.92 11.86
CA ALA A 52 6.92 -5.27 12.34
C ALA A 52 7.78 -5.29 13.61
N ALA A 53 8.70 -4.33 13.75
CA ALA A 53 9.54 -4.20 14.96
C ALA A 53 8.73 -3.81 16.20
N THR A 54 7.58 -3.11 16.04
CA THR A 54 6.79 -2.64 17.18
C THR A 54 5.86 -3.69 17.78
N ILE A 55 5.41 -4.68 17.01
CA ILE A 55 4.40 -5.66 17.43
C ILE A 55 4.82 -7.12 17.20
N ALA A 56 6.08 -7.39 16.89
CA ALA A 56 6.57 -8.72 16.52
C ALA A 56 5.71 -9.39 15.42
N PHE A 57 5.38 -8.62 14.38
CA PHE A 57 4.49 -9.03 13.31
C PHE A 57 5.07 -10.19 12.48
N ILE A 58 4.24 -11.21 12.27
CA ILE A 58 4.51 -12.32 11.36
C ILE A 58 3.35 -12.39 10.38
N SER A 59 3.63 -12.16 9.08
CA SER A 59 2.62 -12.16 8.03
C SER A 59 2.03 -13.55 7.74
N LEU A 60 0.89 -13.58 7.07
CA LEU A 60 0.28 -14.83 6.60
C LEU A 60 1.24 -15.60 5.67
N ALA A 61 1.95 -14.91 4.78
CA ALA A 61 2.94 -15.55 3.91
C ALA A 61 4.07 -16.21 4.72
N GLU A 62 4.57 -15.54 5.76
CA GLU A 62 5.58 -16.12 6.65
C GLU A 62 5.04 -17.33 7.42
N LYS A 63 3.83 -17.25 7.98
CA LYS A 63 3.17 -18.37 8.67
C LYS A 63 2.94 -19.58 7.78
N ASN A 64 2.65 -19.35 6.50
CA ASN A 64 2.40 -20.39 5.52
C ASN A 64 3.69 -20.91 4.85
N GLY A 65 4.86 -20.42 5.24
CA GLY A 65 6.15 -20.78 4.65
C GLY A 65 6.37 -20.23 3.24
N GLY A 66 5.55 -19.28 2.79
CA GLY A 66 5.68 -18.57 1.53
C GLY A 66 4.35 -18.02 1.02
N GLY A 67 4.44 -16.93 0.26
CA GLY A 67 3.33 -16.30 -0.44
C GLY A 67 3.05 -16.94 -1.81
N LEU A 68 2.17 -16.31 -2.56
CA LEU A 68 1.66 -16.81 -3.83
C LEU A 68 2.25 -16.07 -5.03
N SER A 69 2.33 -16.79 -6.15
CA SER A 69 2.47 -16.26 -7.51
C SER A 69 1.36 -16.84 -8.37
N TYR A 70 1.08 -16.22 -9.53
CA TYR A 70 0.13 -16.75 -10.49
C TYR A 70 0.88 -17.33 -11.69
N GLU A 71 0.75 -18.65 -11.89
CA GLU A 71 1.36 -19.42 -12.97
C GLU A 71 0.32 -20.38 -13.56
N ALA A 72 -0.59 -19.88 -14.39
CA ALA A 72 -1.78 -20.62 -14.82
C ALA A 72 -2.64 -21.14 -13.63
N GLY A 73 -2.60 -20.42 -12.52
CA GLY A 73 -3.20 -20.69 -11.21
C GLY A 73 -2.31 -20.18 -10.09
N PHE A 74 -2.86 -20.10 -8.88
CA PHE A 74 -2.05 -19.70 -7.72
C PHE A 74 -1.10 -20.81 -7.30
N VAL A 75 0.20 -20.49 -7.27
CA VAL A 75 1.27 -21.38 -6.83
C VAL A 75 1.96 -20.79 -5.60
N LYS A 76 2.07 -21.59 -4.54
CA LYS A 76 2.83 -21.19 -3.36
C LYS A 76 4.34 -21.22 -3.66
N LYS A 77 5.02 -20.13 -3.36
CA LYS A 77 6.46 -19.98 -3.52
C LYS A 77 7.15 -20.03 -2.15
N PRO A 78 7.86 -21.11 -1.83
CA PRO A 78 8.55 -21.24 -0.54
C PRO A 78 9.49 -20.07 -0.28
N GLY A 79 9.41 -19.48 0.92
CA GLY A 79 10.28 -18.39 1.35
C GLY A 79 9.96 -17.02 0.74
N TRP A 80 8.95 -16.89 -0.14
CA TRP A 80 8.52 -15.61 -0.66
C TRP A 80 7.64 -14.89 0.37
N THR A 81 8.09 -13.76 0.83
CA THR A 81 7.42 -12.95 1.85
C THR A 81 7.59 -11.47 1.51
N TRP A 82 7.02 -10.58 2.30
CA TRP A 82 7.22 -9.15 2.14
C TRP A 82 8.70 -8.72 2.30
N LYS A 83 9.55 -9.52 2.99
CA LYS A 83 11.01 -9.29 3.12
C LYS A 83 11.79 -9.82 1.92
N THR A 84 11.26 -10.84 1.30
CA THR A 84 11.89 -11.63 0.24
C THR A 84 10.90 -11.88 -0.89
N PRO A 85 10.43 -10.83 -1.61
CA PRO A 85 9.34 -10.94 -2.57
C PRO A 85 9.51 -12.03 -3.64
N TYR A 86 10.76 -12.28 -4.01
CA TYR A 86 11.12 -13.30 -5.02
C TYR A 86 12.05 -14.38 -4.43
N GLY A 87 11.96 -14.64 -3.14
CA GLY A 87 12.80 -15.62 -2.44
C GLY A 87 14.20 -15.14 -2.11
N VAL A 88 14.55 -13.90 -2.44
CA VAL A 88 15.80 -13.24 -2.10
C VAL A 88 15.53 -11.93 -1.36
N ILE A 89 16.50 -11.49 -0.55
CA ILE A 89 16.39 -10.23 0.19
C ILE A 89 16.20 -9.08 -0.82
N ALA A 90 15.18 -8.28 -0.59
CA ALA A 90 14.84 -7.12 -1.40
C ALA A 90 15.41 -5.82 -0.81
N SER A 91 15.43 -4.77 -1.63
CA SER A 91 15.73 -3.42 -1.17
C SER A 91 14.60 -2.90 -0.26
N ASP A 92 14.95 -2.13 0.75
CA ASP A 92 14.00 -1.48 1.65
C ASP A 92 13.09 -0.49 0.92
N GLN A 93 13.46 -0.01 -0.25
CA GLN A 93 12.67 0.90 -1.08
C GLN A 93 11.66 0.18 -1.99
N GLU A 94 11.70 -1.14 -2.08
CA GLU A 94 10.72 -1.88 -2.87
C GLU A 94 9.35 -1.88 -2.20
N PRO A 95 8.24 -1.97 -2.99
CA PRO A 95 6.89 -2.05 -2.44
C PRO A 95 6.73 -3.34 -1.62
N ALA A 96 6.04 -3.23 -0.50
CA ALA A 96 5.72 -4.37 0.34
C ALA A 96 4.58 -5.18 -0.27
N VAL A 97 4.89 -6.36 -0.78
CA VAL A 97 3.95 -7.34 -1.34
C VAL A 97 3.85 -8.58 -0.44
N HIS A 98 3.09 -9.58 -0.84
CA HIS A 98 2.82 -10.77 -0.01
C HIS A 98 2.17 -10.45 1.35
N LEU A 99 1.41 -9.37 1.39
CA LEU A 99 0.56 -8.97 2.50
C LEU A 99 -0.90 -9.05 2.04
N ASN A 100 -1.75 -9.71 2.83
CA ASN A 100 -3.16 -9.76 2.53
C ASN A 100 -3.87 -8.44 2.87
N GLN A 101 -5.14 -8.29 2.51
CA GLN A 101 -5.88 -7.05 2.70
C GLN A 101 -5.96 -6.62 4.17
N LYS A 102 -6.19 -7.55 5.10
CA LYS A 102 -6.27 -7.26 6.53
C LYS A 102 -4.92 -6.83 7.12
N GLU A 103 -3.85 -7.42 6.64
CA GLU A 103 -2.49 -7.03 7.04
C GLU A 103 -2.14 -5.63 6.53
N ALA A 104 -2.50 -5.32 5.27
CA ALA A 104 -2.34 -3.98 4.70
C ALA A 104 -3.12 -2.93 5.51
N GLU A 105 -4.36 -3.22 5.86
CA GLU A 105 -5.18 -2.35 6.70
C GLU A 105 -4.60 -2.17 8.10
N LEU A 106 -4.09 -3.24 8.71
CA LEU A 106 -3.44 -3.18 10.03
C LEU A 106 -2.20 -2.30 10.01
N ILE A 107 -1.39 -2.40 8.96
CA ILE A 107 -0.18 -1.59 8.79
C ILE A 107 -0.56 -0.11 8.61
N CYS A 108 -1.54 0.21 7.76
CA CYS A 108 -2.01 1.59 7.64
C CYS A 108 -2.48 2.17 8.98
N ARG A 109 -3.27 1.40 9.74
CA ARG A 109 -3.76 1.83 11.07
C ARG A 109 -2.63 2.09 12.07
N HIS A 110 -1.57 1.31 12.02
CA HIS A 110 -0.40 1.54 12.89
C HIS A 110 0.20 2.93 12.69
N PHE A 111 0.20 3.42 11.45
CA PHE A 111 0.68 4.76 11.12
C PHE A 111 -0.40 5.86 11.27
N GLY A 112 -1.54 5.55 11.88
CA GLY A 112 -2.67 6.49 12.03
C GLY A 112 -3.38 6.79 10.70
N LYS A 113 -3.29 5.88 9.74
CA LYS A 113 -3.87 5.95 8.40
C LYS A 113 -4.86 4.80 8.17
N ARG A 114 -5.42 4.72 6.97
CA ARG A 114 -6.27 3.62 6.50
C ARG A 114 -6.01 3.31 5.04
N LEU A 115 -6.51 2.19 4.55
CA LEU A 115 -6.60 1.97 3.12
C LEU A 115 -7.62 2.95 2.49
N PRO A 116 -7.37 3.44 1.26
CA PRO A 116 -8.37 4.22 0.53
C PRO A 116 -9.57 3.34 0.15
N SER A 117 -10.74 3.95 0.01
CA SER A 117 -11.84 3.31 -0.71
C SER A 117 -11.55 3.28 -2.22
N ASP A 118 -12.31 2.47 -2.96
CA ASP A 118 -12.22 2.43 -4.42
C ASP A 118 -12.51 3.79 -5.06
N GLU A 119 -13.53 4.48 -4.58
CA GLU A 119 -13.90 5.82 -5.04
C GLU A 119 -12.80 6.85 -4.75
N GLU A 120 -12.22 6.82 -3.56
CA GLU A 120 -11.09 7.70 -3.21
C GLU A 120 -9.89 7.42 -4.10
N TRP A 121 -9.54 6.14 -4.28
CA TRP A 121 -8.42 5.73 -5.12
C TRP A 121 -8.60 6.19 -6.58
N THR A 122 -9.76 5.94 -7.17
CA THR A 122 -10.05 6.32 -8.56
C THR A 122 -10.12 7.84 -8.73
N SER A 123 -10.67 8.55 -7.74
CA SER A 123 -10.66 10.01 -7.76
C SER A 123 -9.23 10.57 -7.72
N ALA A 124 -8.37 10.01 -6.89
CA ALA A 124 -6.97 10.45 -6.77
C ALA A 124 -6.13 10.10 -8.01
N ALA A 125 -6.38 8.93 -8.62
CA ALA A 125 -5.59 8.42 -9.74
C ALA A 125 -5.97 9.05 -11.10
N TYR A 126 -7.24 9.43 -11.28
CA TYR A 126 -7.72 9.82 -12.61
C TYR A 126 -8.26 11.25 -12.69
N LEU A 127 -8.71 11.87 -11.61
CA LEU A 127 -9.22 13.24 -11.61
C LEU A 127 -8.16 14.22 -11.10
N GLU A 128 -7.69 15.12 -11.95
CA GLU A 128 -6.73 16.16 -11.55
C GLU A 128 -7.37 17.21 -10.64
N GLN A 129 -6.95 17.28 -9.39
CA GLN A 129 -7.56 18.15 -8.38
C GLN A 129 -6.65 19.30 -7.94
N ARG A 130 -5.41 19.38 -8.42
CA ARG A 130 -4.50 20.48 -8.08
C ARG A 130 -5.02 21.80 -8.63
N ASP A 131 -4.92 22.87 -7.83
CA ASP A 131 -5.31 24.22 -8.27
C ASP A 131 -4.43 24.73 -9.41
N ASN A 132 -3.15 24.40 -9.38
CA ASN A 132 -2.15 24.75 -10.37
C ASN A 132 -1.42 23.50 -10.83
N PRO A 133 -2.02 22.67 -11.69
CA PRO A 133 -1.35 21.46 -12.16
C PRO A 133 -0.15 21.83 -13.06
N PRO A 134 0.91 21.01 -13.08
CA PRO A 134 2.03 21.24 -13.99
C PRO A 134 1.62 21.05 -15.45
N SER A 135 2.50 21.45 -16.37
CA SER A 135 2.28 21.26 -17.81
C SER A 135 1.94 19.80 -18.14
N GLY A 136 0.97 19.59 -19.00
CA GLY A 136 0.43 18.28 -19.37
C GLY A 136 -0.79 17.84 -18.55
N TYR A 137 -1.11 18.55 -17.47
CA TYR A 137 -2.31 18.29 -16.66
C TYR A 137 -3.26 19.49 -16.65
N ILE A 138 -4.56 19.21 -16.59
CA ILE A 138 -5.63 20.24 -16.59
C ILE A 138 -6.50 20.00 -15.37
N LYS A 139 -6.70 21.03 -14.55
CA LYS A 139 -7.55 20.97 -13.36
C LYS A 139 -8.96 20.47 -13.72
N LEU A 140 -9.48 19.55 -12.92
CA LEU A 140 -10.78 18.89 -13.06
C LEU A 140 -10.93 18.02 -14.31
N LYS A 141 -9.87 17.83 -15.10
CA LYS A 141 -9.88 16.83 -16.17
C LYS A 141 -9.73 15.44 -15.57
N ARG A 142 -10.55 14.51 -16.07
CA ARG A 142 -10.41 13.07 -15.81
C ARG A 142 -9.59 12.43 -16.91
N TYR A 143 -8.56 11.70 -16.52
CA TYR A 143 -7.61 11.06 -17.42
C TYR A 143 -7.90 9.57 -17.58
N GLN A 144 -7.45 8.98 -18.67
CA GLN A 144 -7.63 7.56 -18.96
C GLN A 144 -6.72 6.68 -18.11
N TYR A 145 -5.54 7.20 -17.76
CA TYR A 145 -4.52 6.49 -16.98
C TYR A 145 -4.06 7.33 -15.80
N PRO A 146 -3.52 6.72 -14.74
CA PRO A 146 -2.92 7.49 -13.64
C PRO A 146 -1.78 8.41 -14.08
N GLY A 147 -1.07 8.05 -15.15
CA GLY A 147 -0.03 8.88 -15.76
C GLY A 147 -0.54 9.99 -16.69
N GLY A 148 -1.85 10.12 -16.91
CA GLY A 148 -2.46 11.09 -17.83
C GLY A 148 -3.21 10.43 -18.99
N ASP A 149 -3.08 10.97 -20.20
CA ASP A 149 -3.75 10.45 -21.42
C ASP A 149 -3.05 9.21 -22.01
N SER A 150 -1.98 8.75 -21.42
CA SER A 150 -1.27 7.53 -21.83
C SER A 150 -0.63 6.83 -20.62
N PRO A 151 -0.35 5.52 -20.71
CA PRO A 151 0.28 4.75 -19.64
C PRO A 151 1.79 4.98 -19.56
N ARG A 152 2.29 6.14 -19.96
CA ARG A 152 3.72 6.46 -19.92
C ARG A 152 4.26 6.42 -18.50
N ASN A 153 5.52 6.05 -18.38
CA ASN A 153 6.27 6.04 -17.13
C ASN A 153 5.69 5.12 -16.05
N SER A 154 4.97 4.09 -16.45
CA SER A 154 4.50 3.07 -15.53
C SER A 154 5.28 1.76 -15.70
N GLN A 155 5.41 0.99 -14.63
CA GLN A 155 6.06 -0.33 -14.64
C GLN A 155 5.04 -1.38 -15.08
N CYS A 156 5.18 -1.93 -16.28
CA CYS A 156 4.31 -3.00 -16.78
C CYS A 156 4.98 -3.88 -17.84
N LEU A 157 4.37 -5.04 -18.16
CA LEU A 157 4.96 -6.09 -19.00
C LEU A 157 4.98 -5.74 -20.48
N SER A 158 4.08 -4.91 -20.97
CA SER A 158 3.87 -4.64 -22.40
C SER A 158 4.35 -3.25 -22.84
N GLY A 159 5.42 -2.75 -22.25
CA GLY A 159 5.98 -1.48 -22.68
C GLY A 159 5.08 -0.30 -22.37
N CYS A 160 4.74 -0.08 -21.12
CA CYS A 160 4.03 1.10 -20.66
C CYS A 160 4.94 2.31 -20.66
N GLY A 161 5.05 2.97 -21.80
CA GLY A 161 5.85 4.19 -21.93
C GLY A 161 7.36 3.97 -21.91
N ASP A 162 8.09 4.99 -21.52
CA ASP A 162 9.55 5.05 -21.62
C ASP A 162 10.28 4.50 -20.39
N TYR A 163 9.58 3.82 -19.49
CA TYR A 163 10.19 3.29 -18.28
C TYR A 163 11.13 2.14 -18.60
N LYS A 164 12.40 2.30 -18.25
CA LYS A 164 13.49 1.34 -18.56
C LYS A 164 13.62 0.25 -17.50
N GLY A 165 12.79 -0.11 -16.78
CA GLY A 165 12.88 -1.17 -15.77
C GLY A 165 11.78 -2.19 -15.93
N LEU A 166 11.16 -2.20 -17.11
CA LEU A 166 10.02 -3.07 -17.38
C LEU A 166 10.33 -4.53 -17.09
N ALA A 167 9.41 -5.16 -16.43
CA ALA A 167 9.47 -6.57 -16.15
C ALA A 167 9.37 -7.39 -17.43
N PRO A 168 10.41 -8.03 -17.91
CA PRO A 168 10.30 -8.93 -19.03
C PRO A 168 9.56 -10.22 -18.64
N ILE A 169 9.20 -10.99 -19.64
CA ILE A 169 8.70 -12.36 -19.44
C ILE A 169 9.73 -13.14 -18.59
N GLY A 170 9.27 -13.86 -17.61
CA GLY A 170 10.17 -14.53 -16.65
C GLY A 170 10.44 -13.71 -15.40
N ALA A 171 9.67 -12.69 -15.17
CA ALA A 171 9.73 -11.79 -14.02
C ALA A 171 9.74 -12.46 -12.63
N LEU A 172 9.42 -13.71 -12.55
CA LEU A 172 9.52 -14.47 -11.29
C LEU A 172 10.96 -14.80 -10.89
N ASN A 173 11.90 -14.61 -11.78
CA ASN A 173 13.30 -14.55 -11.45
C ASN A 173 13.67 -13.13 -11.02
N ARG A 174 14.58 -12.95 -10.09
CA ARG A 174 14.90 -11.62 -9.53
C ARG A 174 15.37 -10.57 -10.58
N GLY A 175 15.64 -10.96 -11.81
CA GLY A 175 15.96 -10.06 -12.93
C GLY A 175 14.77 -9.23 -13.44
N ALA A 176 13.56 -9.50 -12.97
CA ALA A 176 12.33 -8.83 -13.38
C ALA A 176 11.35 -8.77 -12.18
N GLY A 177 10.26 -8.03 -12.30
CA GLY A 177 9.30 -7.82 -11.23
C GLY A 177 9.05 -6.35 -10.96
N HIS A 178 8.49 -6.02 -9.81
CA HIS A 178 8.34 -4.65 -9.39
C HIS A 178 9.70 -3.96 -9.17
N VAL A 179 9.69 -2.66 -9.23
CA VAL A 179 10.86 -1.81 -8.98
C VAL A 179 10.68 -1.07 -7.65
N ALA A 180 11.71 -0.34 -7.23
CA ALA A 180 11.61 0.52 -6.05
C ALA A 180 10.44 1.51 -6.20
N ALA A 181 9.69 1.68 -5.12
CA ALA A 181 8.59 2.64 -5.06
C ALA A 181 9.11 4.08 -5.28
N GLY A 182 8.33 4.90 -5.95
CA GLY A 182 8.68 6.28 -6.25
C GLY A 182 9.62 6.48 -7.43
N THR A 183 9.84 5.47 -8.26
CA THR A 183 10.73 5.58 -9.42
C THR A 183 10.05 5.97 -10.72
N THR A 184 8.72 6.02 -10.76
CA THR A 184 7.96 6.56 -11.89
C THR A 184 7.91 8.10 -11.88
N LEU A 185 7.50 8.72 -12.98
CA LEU A 185 7.21 10.15 -12.99
C LEU A 185 5.88 10.44 -12.28
N PRO A 186 5.76 11.63 -11.66
CA PRO A 186 4.50 12.03 -11.03
C PRO A 186 3.33 12.04 -12.04
N GLY A 187 2.29 11.32 -11.71
CA GLY A 187 1.03 11.27 -12.46
C GLY A 187 0.03 12.33 -12.04
N VAL A 188 -1.23 12.00 -12.23
CA VAL A 188 -2.37 12.79 -11.76
C VAL A 188 -2.21 13.08 -10.27
N ASN A 189 -2.49 14.32 -9.87
CA ASN A 189 -2.34 14.82 -8.51
C ASN A 189 -0.92 14.71 -7.91
N GLY A 190 0.10 14.34 -8.70
CA GLY A 190 1.48 14.21 -8.23
C GLY A 190 1.78 12.92 -7.48
N LEU A 191 0.88 11.95 -7.55
CA LEU A 191 1.12 10.61 -7.02
C LEU A 191 2.06 9.82 -7.94
N LEU A 192 2.81 8.90 -7.35
CA LEU A 192 3.77 8.04 -8.03
C LEU A 192 3.24 6.59 -8.02
N ASP A 193 3.60 5.81 -9.03
CA ASP A 193 3.33 4.38 -9.14
C ASP A 193 1.84 3.98 -9.09
N MET A 194 0.90 4.92 -9.31
CA MET A 194 -0.55 4.63 -9.35
C MET A 194 -0.94 3.75 -10.54
N GLY A 195 -0.07 3.62 -11.53
CA GLY A 195 -0.27 2.76 -12.70
C GLY A 195 0.88 1.78 -12.86
N GLY A 196 0.61 0.49 -12.81
CA GLY A 196 1.63 -0.55 -12.87
C GLY A 196 2.30 -0.80 -11.53
N ASN A 197 3.55 -1.19 -11.53
CA ASN A 197 4.35 -1.63 -10.39
C ASN A 197 3.67 -2.73 -9.56
N VAL A 198 2.80 -2.41 -8.63
CA VAL A 198 1.97 -3.41 -7.93
C VAL A 198 0.50 -2.98 -7.88
N TRP A 199 -0.41 -3.95 -7.94
CA TRP A 199 -1.82 -3.71 -7.59
C TRP A 199 -1.90 -3.17 -6.18
N GLU A 200 -2.87 -2.31 -5.92
CA GLU A 200 -3.07 -1.73 -4.60
C GLU A 200 -4.39 -2.17 -3.99
N TRP A 201 -4.33 -2.71 -2.76
CA TRP A 201 -5.50 -3.01 -1.97
C TRP A 201 -6.30 -1.74 -1.67
N THR A 202 -7.62 -1.83 -1.83
CA THR A 202 -8.56 -0.84 -1.28
C THR A 202 -9.34 -1.42 -0.10
N SER A 203 -10.10 -0.56 0.59
CA SER A 203 -11.01 -0.99 1.65
C SER A 203 -12.38 -1.42 1.15
N THR A 204 -12.65 -1.31 -0.16
CA THR A 204 -13.97 -1.57 -0.75
C THR A 204 -14.15 -3.04 -1.06
N GLU A 205 -15.16 -3.64 -0.45
CA GLU A 205 -15.58 -5.01 -0.75
C GLU A 205 -16.41 -5.08 -2.03
N ARG A 206 -16.18 -6.15 -2.81
CA ARG A 206 -16.97 -6.47 -4.00
C ARG A 206 -16.94 -7.97 -4.28
N ASN A 207 -18.11 -8.57 -4.50
CA ASN A 207 -18.25 -10.00 -4.87
C ASN A 207 -17.50 -10.97 -3.93
N GLY A 208 -17.51 -10.70 -2.63
CA GLY A 208 -16.83 -11.54 -1.63
C GLY A 208 -15.31 -11.37 -1.57
N GLY A 209 -14.76 -10.38 -2.23
CA GLY A 209 -13.36 -9.97 -2.15
C GLY A 209 -13.20 -8.47 -1.98
N PHE A 210 -11.99 -7.97 -2.13
CA PHE A 210 -11.67 -6.54 -2.07
C PHE A 210 -11.19 -6.05 -3.43
N ILE A 211 -11.60 -4.84 -3.81
CA ILE A 211 -11.14 -4.22 -5.05
C ILE A 211 -9.64 -3.92 -4.95
N THR A 212 -8.93 -4.23 -6.04
CA THR A 212 -7.53 -3.81 -6.25
C THR A 212 -7.46 -2.90 -7.47
N ARG A 213 -6.56 -1.93 -7.47
CA ARG A 213 -6.43 -0.90 -8.51
C ARG A 213 -4.99 -0.74 -9.00
N GLY A 214 -4.86 -0.13 -10.20
CA GLY A 214 -3.60 0.35 -10.75
C GLY A 214 -2.87 -0.62 -11.66
N ALA A 215 -3.28 -1.90 -11.73
CA ALA A 215 -2.51 -2.96 -12.37
C ALA A 215 -1.18 -3.24 -11.64
N SER A 216 -0.33 -4.06 -12.23
CA SER A 216 1.02 -4.30 -11.73
C SER A 216 2.01 -4.49 -12.89
N TRP A 217 3.30 -4.64 -12.55
CA TRP A 217 4.35 -4.96 -13.50
C TRP A 217 4.05 -6.20 -14.37
N TRP A 218 3.18 -7.09 -13.90
CA TRP A 218 2.79 -8.33 -14.58
C TRP A 218 1.80 -8.13 -15.74
N TYR A 219 1.10 -7.01 -15.79
CA TYR A 219 0.00 -6.78 -16.72
C TYR A 219 0.33 -5.73 -17.77
N GLY A 220 -0.43 -5.73 -18.88
CA GLY A 220 -0.36 -4.69 -19.88
C GLY A 220 -1.03 -3.37 -19.45
N PRO A 221 -0.85 -2.31 -20.24
CA PRO A 221 -1.33 -0.97 -19.89
C PRO A 221 -2.85 -0.84 -19.82
N GLU A 222 -3.58 -1.68 -20.52
CA GLU A 222 -5.06 -1.71 -20.52
C GLU A 222 -5.63 -1.96 -19.12
N ARG A 223 -4.86 -2.65 -18.26
CA ARG A 223 -5.26 -2.95 -16.88
C ARG A 223 -5.11 -1.75 -15.92
N GLN A 224 -4.53 -0.66 -16.39
CA GLN A 224 -4.36 0.56 -15.59
C GLN A 224 -5.54 1.53 -15.75
N GLN A 225 -6.53 1.22 -16.58
CA GLN A 225 -7.67 2.10 -16.82
C GLN A 225 -8.66 2.03 -15.66
N GLU A 226 -9.40 3.14 -15.45
CA GLU A 226 -10.41 3.23 -14.41
C GLU A 226 -11.50 2.15 -14.53
N SER A 227 -11.84 1.77 -15.76
CA SER A 227 -12.83 0.74 -16.06
C SER A 227 -12.39 -0.68 -15.66
N ASP A 228 -11.09 -0.88 -15.42
CA ASP A 228 -10.58 -2.17 -14.96
C ASP A 228 -10.81 -2.31 -13.45
N ILE A 229 -11.84 -3.05 -13.10
CA ILE A 229 -12.25 -3.28 -11.71
C ILE A 229 -12.08 -4.76 -11.40
N GLU A 230 -11.00 -5.08 -10.71
CA GLU A 230 -10.73 -6.43 -10.22
C GLU A 230 -11.00 -6.53 -8.72
N SER A 231 -11.67 -7.60 -8.31
CA SER A 231 -11.75 -7.99 -6.90
C SER A 231 -10.97 -9.28 -6.65
N LYS A 232 -10.29 -9.34 -5.51
CA LYS A 232 -9.48 -10.47 -5.12
C LYS A 232 -9.82 -10.88 -3.69
N SER A 233 -9.72 -12.17 -3.38
CA SER A 233 -9.91 -12.65 -2.00
C SER A 233 -9.01 -11.87 -1.05
N GLY A 234 -9.59 -11.36 0.03
CA GLY A 234 -8.83 -10.62 1.05
C GLY A 234 -7.79 -11.46 1.79
N ASP A 235 -7.81 -12.78 1.62
CA ASP A 235 -6.91 -13.71 2.31
C ASP A 235 -5.70 -14.13 1.46
N ILE A 236 -5.54 -13.59 0.23
CA ILE A 236 -4.37 -13.91 -0.59
C ILE A 236 -3.19 -12.99 -0.25
N ALA A 237 -2.00 -13.57 -0.21
CA ALA A 237 -0.72 -12.87 -0.08
C ALA A 237 0.12 -13.18 -1.32
N VAL A 238 0.15 -12.27 -2.30
CA VAL A 238 0.68 -12.52 -3.64
C VAL A 238 1.73 -11.50 -4.04
N VAL A 239 2.65 -11.87 -4.92
CA VAL A 239 3.85 -11.11 -5.29
C VAL A 239 3.59 -9.76 -6.00
N TYR A 240 2.42 -9.55 -6.54
CA TYR A 240 2.08 -8.38 -7.35
C TYR A 240 0.97 -7.51 -6.75
N ILE A 241 0.66 -7.67 -5.46
CA ILE A 241 -0.27 -6.79 -4.75
C ILE A 241 0.42 -6.19 -3.54
N GLY A 242 0.46 -4.88 -3.51
CA GLY A 242 0.86 -4.01 -2.41
C GLY A 242 -0.31 -3.12 -1.99
N PHE A 243 0.00 -1.94 -1.46
CA PHE A 243 -1.00 -0.97 -1.01
C PHE A 243 -0.37 0.39 -0.73
N ARG A 244 -1.17 1.43 -0.64
CA ARG A 244 -0.84 2.74 -0.05
C ARG A 244 -1.88 3.15 0.95
N CYS A 245 -1.55 4.08 1.83
CA CYS A 245 -2.46 4.53 2.86
C CYS A 245 -2.87 5.99 2.66
N VAL A 246 -4.02 6.33 3.25
CA VAL A 246 -4.54 7.70 3.32
C VAL A 246 -4.93 8.06 4.74
N THR A 247 -4.97 9.34 5.04
CA THR A 247 -5.57 9.86 6.28
C THR A 247 -6.30 11.15 6.00
N ASP A 248 -7.28 11.48 6.83
CA ASP A 248 -7.97 12.75 6.73
C ASP A 248 -7.00 13.90 7.03
N ALA A 249 -7.01 14.93 6.20
CA ALA A 249 -6.29 16.17 6.51
C ALA A 249 -6.96 16.81 7.72
N LEU A 250 -6.19 17.14 8.75
CA LEU A 250 -6.70 17.90 9.88
C LEU A 250 -7.32 19.20 9.36
N ARG A 251 -8.54 19.47 9.81
CA ARG A 251 -9.27 20.70 9.48
C ARG A 251 -8.65 21.90 10.16
#